data_247056f0747adb61742a672507d4c17c
#
_entry.id   247056f0747adb61742a672507d4c17c
#
_cell.length_a   1.000
_cell.length_b   1.000
_cell.length_c   1.000
_cell.angle_alpha   90.00
_cell.angle_beta   90.00
_cell.angle_gamma   90.00
#
_symmetry.space_group_name_H-M   'P 1'
#
loop_
_entity.id
_entity.type
_entity.pdbx_description
1 polymer ?
#
loop_
_entity_poly.entity_id
_entity_poly.type
_entity_poly.pdbx_seq_one_letter_code
_entity_poly.pdbx_strand_id
1 'polypeptide(L)'
;HENTLIEEHIIGVPGDDFIRDFLPHSDLHEVRLAKEFIKFNERSFVRLLGDMRAYNYVVEVTPDFEGSQYRVRAIDFDQQCYEGRRSLYLPQFFKNNLPVVNLCTELINVETSKQYQREERTLMKRRLRFALPRVQHLRTCMCADQISSTEKMRQLRKELAEMHKDHRFLLCHSMGEITFLNITITLGLEDVAAYY
;
A
#
# COMPACT_ATOMS: atom_id res chain seq x y z
N HIS A 1 6.55 8.05 27.68
CA HIS A 1 5.16 8.44 27.43
C HIS A 1 4.44 7.23 26.83
N GLU A 2 4.00 6.34 27.72
CA GLU A 2 3.16 5.21 27.32
C GLU A 2 1.85 5.76 26.72
N ASN A 3 1.41 5.16 25.62
CA ASN A 3 0.19 5.52 24.88
C ASN A 3 0.22 6.88 24.13
N THR A 4 1.39 7.38 23.75
CA THR A 4 1.49 8.57 22.91
C THR A 4 1.85 8.15 21.49
N LEU A 5 0.96 8.40 20.51
CA LEU A 5 1.25 8.29 19.09
C LEU A 5 2.04 9.53 18.65
N ILE A 6 3.17 9.32 18.00
CA ILE A 6 3.97 10.37 17.39
C ILE A 6 3.96 10.15 15.88
N GLU A 7 3.40 11.10 15.15
CA GLU A 7 3.32 11.07 13.69
C GLU A 7 4.06 12.25 13.09
N GLU A 8 4.71 12.01 11.94
CA GLU A 8 5.27 13.08 11.12
C GLU A 8 4.13 13.80 10.39
N HIS A 9 4.09 15.15 10.52
CA HIS A 9 3.15 15.93 9.71
C HIS A 9 3.60 15.93 8.24
N ILE A 10 2.79 15.34 7.38
CA ILE A 10 3.04 15.29 5.94
C ILE A 10 2.32 16.46 5.29
N ILE A 11 3.09 17.34 4.64
CA ILE A 11 2.53 18.48 3.88
C ILE A 11 1.95 17.94 2.56
N GLY A 12 0.66 18.20 2.35
CA GLY A 12 -0.03 17.77 1.12
C GLY A 12 -1.51 18.14 1.18
N VAL A 13 -2.21 17.94 0.10
CA VAL A 13 -3.66 18.14 0.01
C VAL A 13 -4.32 16.83 0.43
N PRO A 14 -5.28 16.83 1.40
CA PRO A 14 -6.08 15.64 1.70
C PRO A 14 -6.68 15.05 0.41
N GLY A 15 -6.68 13.71 0.31
CA GLY A 15 -7.06 13.06 -0.94
C GLY A 15 -8.51 13.32 -1.36
N ASP A 16 -9.43 13.47 -0.41
CA ASP A 16 -10.83 13.81 -0.67
C ASP A 16 -10.99 15.26 -1.17
N ASP A 17 -10.25 16.21 -0.59
CA ASP A 17 -10.18 17.60 -1.08
C ASP A 17 -9.53 17.64 -2.46
N PHE A 18 -8.46 16.87 -2.67
CA PHE A 18 -7.79 16.77 -3.96
C PHE A 18 -8.74 16.26 -5.06
N ILE A 19 -9.50 15.20 -4.77
CA ILE A 19 -10.46 14.63 -5.72
C ILE A 19 -11.61 15.60 -6.01
N ARG A 20 -12.08 16.33 -5.00
CA ARG A 20 -13.20 17.25 -5.14
C ARG A 20 -12.80 18.54 -5.86
N ASP A 21 -11.67 19.15 -5.47
CA ASP A 21 -11.35 20.52 -5.82
C ASP A 21 -10.28 20.61 -6.92
N PHE A 22 -9.38 19.65 -7.05
CA PHE A 22 -8.28 19.68 -8.01
C PHE A 22 -8.50 18.78 -9.23
N LEU A 23 -9.04 17.58 -9.04
CA LEU A 23 -9.21 16.63 -10.14
C LEU A 23 -10.07 17.13 -11.31
N PRO A 24 -11.10 17.99 -11.10
CA PRO A 24 -11.89 18.54 -12.20
C PRO A 24 -11.19 19.60 -13.05
N HIS A 25 -10.01 20.09 -12.65
CA HIS A 25 -9.32 21.17 -13.36
C HIS A 25 -8.37 20.64 -14.44
N SER A 26 -8.37 21.32 -15.60
CA SER A 26 -7.64 20.91 -16.82
C SER A 26 -6.11 20.98 -16.75
N ASP A 27 -5.54 21.61 -15.73
CA ASP A 27 -4.10 21.82 -15.60
C ASP A 27 -3.39 20.63 -14.94
N LEU A 28 -4.12 19.56 -14.63
CA LEU A 28 -3.58 18.35 -14.03
C LEU A 28 -2.87 17.47 -15.08
N HIS A 29 -1.68 17.02 -14.75
CA HIS A 29 -1.03 15.95 -15.49
C HIS A 29 -1.64 14.58 -15.11
N GLU A 30 -2.81 14.31 -15.65
CA GLU A 30 -3.65 13.16 -15.32
C GLU A 30 -2.91 11.82 -15.41
N VAL A 31 -2.08 11.64 -16.43
CA VAL A 31 -1.28 10.42 -16.61
C VAL A 31 -0.27 10.23 -15.46
N ARG A 32 0.34 11.32 -14.96
CA ARG A 32 1.27 11.25 -13.82
C ARG A 32 0.54 10.92 -12.54
N LEU A 33 -0.65 11.47 -12.34
CA LEU A 33 -1.53 11.16 -11.21
C LEU A 33 -1.98 9.69 -11.25
N ALA A 34 -2.47 9.22 -12.38
CA ALA A 34 -2.87 7.83 -12.58
C ALA A 34 -1.71 6.84 -12.30
N LYS A 35 -0.51 7.14 -12.82
CA LYS A 35 0.71 6.39 -12.54
C LYS A 35 1.00 6.32 -11.03
N GLU A 36 0.94 7.45 -10.34
CA GLU A 36 1.21 7.50 -8.90
C GLU A 36 0.14 6.76 -8.09
N PHE A 37 -1.13 6.84 -8.49
CA PHE A 37 -2.19 6.10 -7.80
C PHE A 37 -2.05 4.59 -7.97
N ILE A 38 -1.66 4.10 -9.15
CA ILE A 38 -1.32 2.67 -9.37
C ILE A 38 -0.17 2.25 -8.44
N LYS A 39 0.88 3.08 -8.33
CA LYS A 39 1.99 2.83 -7.41
C LYS A 39 1.56 2.87 -5.94
N PHE A 40 0.64 3.75 -5.59
CA PHE A 40 0.07 3.82 -4.24
C PHE A 40 -0.72 2.55 -3.89
N ASN A 41 -1.55 2.04 -4.81
CA ASN A 41 -2.24 0.75 -4.63
C ASN A 41 -1.24 -0.38 -4.34
N GLU A 42 -0.15 -0.44 -5.10
CA GLU A 42 0.89 -1.45 -4.91
C GLU A 42 1.58 -1.32 -3.55
N ARG A 43 1.93 -0.11 -3.13
CA ARG A 43 2.52 0.16 -1.81
C ARG A 43 1.60 -0.24 -0.66
N SER A 44 0.32 0.03 -0.79
CA SER A 44 -0.68 -0.29 0.21
C SER A 44 -0.87 -1.80 0.34
N PHE A 45 -1.02 -2.49 -0.80
CA PHE A 45 -1.21 -3.94 -0.82
C PHE A 45 0.00 -4.71 -0.29
N VAL A 46 1.21 -4.37 -0.73
CA VAL A 46 2.43 -5.06 -0.28
C VAL A 46 2.58 -5.02 1.25
N ARG A 47 2.22 -3.90 1.86
CA ARG A 47 2.32 -3.68 3.31
C ARG A 47 1.07 -4.06 4.09
N LEU A 48 0.03 -4.54 3.42
CA LEU A 48 -1.30 -4.75 3.98
C LEU A 48 -1.80 -3.53 4.75
N LEU A 49 -1.67 -2.34 4.13
CA LEU A 49 -2.15 -1.09 4.68
C LEU A 49 -3.63 -0.93 4.32
N GLY A 50 -4.49 -1.06 5.32
CA GLY A 50 -5.95 -1.04 5.16
C GLY A 50 -6.53 0.38 5.18
N ASP A 51 -7.81 0.45 4.82
CA ASP A 51 -8.65 1.64 4.88
C ASP A 51 -8.09 2.89 4.18
N MET A 52 -7.44 2.72 3.03
CA MET A 52 -6.91 3.83 2.24
C MET A 52 -8.00 4.53 1.42
N ARG A 53 -9.02 5.04 2.13
CA ARG A 53 -10.00 5.97 1.58
C ARG A 53 -9.37 7.34 1.34
N ALA A 54 -10.02 8.18 0.55
CA ALA A 54 -9.46 9.45 0.11
C ALA A 54 -9.01 10.37 1.28
N TYR A 55 -9.67 10.33 2.41
CA TYR A 55 -9.31 11.13 3.58
C TYR A 55 -8.17 10.53 4.45
N ASN A 56 -7.74 9.28 4.17
CA ASN A 56 -6.66 8.61 4.89
C ASN A 56 -5.30 8.70 4.16
N TYR A 57 -5.22 9.55 3.14
CA TYR A 57 -3.97 9.90 2.50
C TYR A 57 -3.94 11.35 2.07
N VAL A 58 -2.75 11.86 1.79
CA VAL A 58 -2.52 13.18 1.19
C VAL A 58 -1.85 13.04 -0.16
N VAL A 59 -2.09 14.02 -1.02
CA VAL A 59 -1.43 14.16 -2.31
C VAL A 59 -0.44 15.34 -2.21
N GLU A 60 0.85 15.01 -2.24
CA GLU A 60 1.91 16.00 -2.39
C GLU A 60 1.99 16.40 -3.86
N VAL A 61 1.94 17.68 -4.13
CA VAL A 61 2.09 18.24 -5.48
C VAL A 61 3.38 19.03 -5.52
N THR A 62 4.33 18.59 -6.32
CA THR A 62 5.62 19.27 -6.48
C THR A 62 5.74 19.82 -7.89
N PRO A 63 5.94 21.13 -8.05
CA PRO A 63 6.21 21.73 -9.36
C PRO A 63 7.48 21.13 -10.00
N ASP A 64 7.42 20.91 -11.30
CA ASP A 64 8.53 20.44 -12.12
C ASP A 64 8.60 21.25 -13.41
N PHE A 65 9.72 21.21 -14.14
CA PHE A 65 9.89 21.95 -15.41
C PHE A 65 8.85 21.59 -16.47
N GLU A 66 8.32 20.37 -16.42
CA GLU A 66 7.33 19.87 -17.37
C GLU A 66 5.91 19.85 -16.77
N GLY A 67 5.69 20.51 -15.61
CA GLY A 67 4.40 20.54 -14.93
C GLY A 67 4.46 20.09 -13.47
N SER A 68 3.56 19.25 -13.02
CA SER A 68 3.50 18.80 -11.64
C SER A 68 3.81 17.30 -11.48
N GLN A 69 4.54 16.97 -10.42
CA GLN A 69 4.72 15.60 -9.93
C GLN A 69 3.76 15.37 -8.76
N TYR A 70 3.24 14.17 -8.66
CA TYR A 70 2.32 13.76 -7.59
C TYR A 70 2.94 12.64 -6.75
N ARG A 71 2.75 12.74 -5.44
CA ARG A 71 3.10 11.68 -4.51
C ARG A 71 1.94 11.46 -3.54
N VAL A 72 1.36 10.27 -3.57
CA VAL A 72 0.30 9.89 -2.62
C VAL A 72 0.94 9.27 -1.38
N ARG A 73 0.64 9.82 -0.21
CA ARG A 73 1.14 9.33 1.07
C ARG A 73 0.00 9.01 2.03
N ALA A 74 0.01 7.82 2.56
CA ALA A 74 -0.87 7.44 3.66
C ALA A 74 -0.55 8.26 4.91
N ILE A 75 -1.58 8.66 5.63
CA ILE A 75 -1.48 9.41 6.90
C ILE A 75 -2.17 8.72 8.06
N ASP A 76 -2.93 7.67 7.77
CA ASP A 76 -3.60 6.85 8.79
C ASP A 76 -3.14 5.39 8.65
N PHE A 77 -2.69 4.80 9.74
CA PHE A 77 -2.11 3.46 9.80
C PHE A 77 -2.82 2.55 10.80
N ASP A 78 -3.93 2.98 11.39
CA ASP A 78 -4.65 2.23 12.42
C ASP A 78 -5.22 0.88 11.91
N GLN A 79 -5.50 0.79 10.62
CA GLN A 79 -6.01 -0.41 9.96
C GLN A 79 -4.91 -1.24 9.27
N GLN A 80 -3.64 -0.95 9.53
CA GLN A 80 -2.54 -1.74 8.98
C GLN A 80 -2.56 -3.16 9.54
N CYS A 81 -2.59 -4.16 8.65
CA CYS A 81 -2.61 -5.60 8.99
C CYS A 81 -3.79 -6.02 9.88
N TYR A 82 -4.88 -5.26 9.91
CA TYR A 82 -6.01 -5.52 10.80
C TYR A 82 -7.15 -6.29 10.12
N GLU A 83 -7.38 -6.07 8.82
CA GLU A 83 -8.54 -6.56 8.11
C GLU A 83 -8.40 -8.00 7.57
N GLY A 84 -9.54 -8.71 7.50
CA GLY A 84 -9.58 -10.08 7.01
C GLY A 84 -9.77 -10.21 5.50
N ARG A 85 -10.16 -9.14 4.80
CA ARG A 85 -10.43 -9.15 3.37
C ARG A 85 -9.31 -8.46 2.61
N ARG A 86 -8.76 -9.12 1.62
CA ARG A 86 -7.71 -8.58 0.73
C ARG A 86 -8.13 -7.27 0.06
N SER A 87 -9.38 -7.15 -0.36
CA SER A 87 -9.89 -5.94 -1.02
C SER A 87 -9.76 -4.68 -0.17
N LEU A 88 -9.74 -4.79 1.16
CA LEU A 88 -9.61 -3.67 2.07
C LEU A 88 -8.17 -3.11 2.16
N TYR A 89 -7.20 -3.79 1.54
CA TYR A 89 -5.82 -3.34 1.39
C TYR A 89 -5.53 -2.76 0.00
N LEU A 90 -6.56 -2.58 -0.80
CA LEU A 90 -6.45 -2.08 -2.17
C LEU A 90 -7.26 -0.78 -2.30
N PRO A 91 -6.62 0.40 -2.30
CA PRO A 91 -7.28 1.70 -2.40
C PRO A 91 -8.31 1.81 -3.52
N GLN A 92 -8.10 1.11 -4.62
CA GLN A 92 -9.00 1.09 -5.78
C GLN A 92 -10.42 0.56 -5.49
N PHE A 93 -10.63 -0.18 -4.41
CA PHE A 93 -11.95 -0.72 -4.08
C PHE A 93 -12.77 0.20 -3.17
N PHE A 94 -12.19 1.30 -2.70
CA PHE A 94 -12.94 2.27 -1.90
C PHE A 94 -13.68 3.26 -2.80
N LYS A 95 -14.97 3.42 -2.55
CA LYS A 95 -15.87 4.28 -3.35
C LYS A 95 -15.37 5.72 -3.47
N ASN A 96 -14.73 6.24 -2.41
CA ASN A 96 -14.19 7.59 -2.38
C ASN A 96 -13.05 7.82 -3.40
N ASN A 97 -12.39 6.75 -3.83
CA ASN A 97 -11.29 6.81 -4.80
C ASN A 97 -11.75 6.61 -6.25
N LEU A 98 -13.04 6.34 -6.47
CA LEU A 98 -13.57 6.00 -7.79
C LEU A 98 -13.20 7.00 -8.89
N PRO A 99 -13.21 8.33 -8.68
CA PRO A 99 -12.80 9.28 -9.72
C PRO A 99 -11.37 9.07 -10.22
N VAL A 100 -10.43 8.80 -9.30
CA VAL A 100 -9.03 8.52 -9.67
C VAL A 100 -8.87 7.13 -10.29
N VAL A 101 -9.66 6.15 -9.84
CA VAL A 101 -9.69 4.80 -10.43
C VAL A 101 -10.18 4.86 -11.88
N ASN A 102 -11.24 5.64 -12.16
CA ASN A 102 -11.74 5.84 -13.51
C ASN A 102 -10.66 6.46 -14.41
N LEU A 103 -9.98 7.50 -13.92
CA LEU A 103 -8.85 8.11 -14.61
C LEU A 103 -7.75 7.08 -14.96
N CYS A 104 -7.41 6.20 -14.02
CA CYS A 104 -6.45 5.13 -14.27
C CYS A 104 -6.92 4.17 -15.38
N THR A 105 -8.20 3.81 -15.38
CA THR A 105 -8.78 2.88 -16.36
C THR A 105 -8.87 3.49 -17.76
N GLU A 106 -9.12 4.78 -17.84
CA GLU A 106 -9.21 5.52 -19.11
C GLU A 106 -7.86 5.76 -19.76
N LEU A 107 -6.84 6.12 -18.95
CA LEU A 107 -5.55 6.58 -19.47
C LEU A 107 -4.47 5.48 -19.51
N ILE A 108 -4.57 4.43 -18.71
CA ILE A 108 -3.50 3.45 -18.53
C ILE A 108 -3.97 2.06 -18.94
N ASN A 109 -3.32 1.50 -19.93
CA ASN A 109 -3.58 0.11 -20.32
C ASN A 109 -2.97 -0.90 -19.34
N VAL A 110 -3.41 -2.16 -19.43
CA VAL A 110 -3.01 -3.23 -18.50
C VAL A 110 -1.50 -3.46 -18.47
N GLU A 111 -0.82 -3.41 -19.59
CA GLU A 111 0.64 -3.66 -19.65
C GLU A 111 1.42 -2.52 -18.99
N THR A 112 1.02 -1.27 -19.24
CA THR A 112 1.61 -0.09 -18.59
C THR A 112 1.35 -0.11 -17.09
N SER A 113 0.15 -0.51 -16.66
CA SER A 113 -0.17 -0.67 -15.24
C SER A 113 0.75 -1.69 -14.57
N LYS A 114 0.94 -2.86 -15.17
CA LYS A 114 1.89 -3.88 -14.70
C LYS A 114 3.33 -3.38 -14.64
N GLN A 115 3.72 -2.53 -15.60
CA GLN A 115 5.05 -1.90 -15.58
C GLN A 115 5.21 -1.00 -14.35
N TYR A 116 4.23 -0.12 -14.07
CA TYR A 116 4.27 0.77 -12.90
C TYR A 116 4.28 0.01 -11.58
N GLN A 117 3.55 -1.08 -11.48
CA GLN A 117 3.60 -1.99 -10.33
C GLN A 117 5.01 -2.58 -10.15
N ARG A 118 5.63 -3.09 -11.23
CA ARG A 118 7.00 -3.64 -11.19
C ARG A 118 8.05 -2.58 -10.80
N GLU A 119 7.91 -1.35 -11.30
CA GLU A 119 8.77 -0.22 -10.89
C GLU A 119 8.68 0.02 -9.38
N GLU A 120 7.46 0.08 -8.84
CA GLU A 120 7.25 0.33 -7.42
C GLU A 120 7.77 -0.82 -6.54
N ARG A 121 7.53 -2.07 -6.94
CA ARG A 121 8.09 -3.26 -6.26
C ARG A 121 9.61 -3.22 -6.21
N THR A 122 10.26 -2.81 -7.29
CA THR A 122 11.72 -2.66 -7.36
C THR A 122 12.22 -1.60 -6.38
N LEU A 123 11.54 -0.46 -6.30
CA LEU A 123 11.85 0.59 -5.33
C LEU A 123 11.65 0.11 -3.88
N MET A 124 10.55 -0.59 -3.60
CA MET A 124 10.27 -1.15 -2.27
C MET A 124 11.33 -2.19 -1.87
N LYS A 125 11.68 -3.10 -2.77
CA LYS A 125 12.75 -4.10 -2.56
C LYS A 125 14.08 -3.43 -2.22
N ARG A 126 14.44 -2.37 -2.95
CA ARG A 126 15.65 -1.58 -2.66
C ARG A 126 15.61 -0.93 -1.28
N ARG A 127 14.50 -0.26 -0.94
CA ARG A 127 14.31 0.40 0.37
C ARG A 127 14.39 -0.61 1.53
N LEU A 128 13.75 -1.76 1.36
CA LEU A 128 13.78 -2.84 2.34
C LEU A 128 15.20 -3.31 2.65
N ARG A 129 16.04 -3.47 1.62
CA ARG A 129 17.46 -3.83 1.81
C ARG A 129 18.23 -2.82 2.66
N PHE A 130 18.01 -1.52 2.45
CA PHE A 130 18.66 -0.47 3.25
C PHE A 130 18.12 -0.36 4.69
N ALA A 131 16.89 -0.79 4.92
CA ALA A 131 16.23 -0.72 6.23
C ALA A 131 16.20 -2.07 6.96
N LEU A 132 16.98 -3.05 6.53
CA LEU A 132 16.89 -4.44 6.99
C LEU A 132 16.83 -4.62 8.53
N PRO A 133 17.70 -3.98 9.35
CA PRO A 133 17.62 -4.12 10.80
C PRO A 133 16.28 -3.63 11.39
N ARG A 134 15.73 -2.54 10.85
CA ARG A 134 14.42 -2.01 11.27
C ARG A 134 13.29 -2.95 10.88
N VAL A 135 13.38 -3.53 9.68
CA VAL A 135 12.39 -4.47 9.14
C VAL A 135 12.38 -5.76 9.98
N GLN A 136 13.55 -6.27 10.36
CA GLN A 136 13.67 -7.43 11.25
C GLN A 136 13.07 -7.18 12.63
N HIS A 137 13.36 -6.03 13.22
CA HIS A 137 12.78 -5.63 14.51
C HIS A 137 11.25 -5.50 14.41
N LEU A 138 10.74 -4.82 13.39
CA LEU A 138 9.31 -4.68 13.15
C LEU A 138 8.63 -6.05 13.00
N ARG A 139 9.23 -6.97 12.24
CA ARG A 139 8.73 -8.34 12.10
C ARG A 139 8.61 -9.02 13.45
N THR A 140 9.66 -8.97 14.28
CA THR A 140 9.65 -9.59 15.60
C THR A 140 8.50 -9.05 16.45
N CYS A 141 8.30 -7.75 16.49
CA CYS A 141 7.19 -7.12 17.22
C CYS A 141 5.82 -7.56 16.66
N MET A 142 5.63 -7.48 15.36
CA MET A 142 4.35 -7.81 14.72
C MET A 142 3.99 -9.29 14.81
N CYS A 143 4.98 -10.17 14.82
CA CYS A 143 4.73 -11.62 14.97
C CYS A 143 4.39 -11.98 16.43
N ALA A 144 4.86 -11.21 17.40
CA ALA A 144 4.58 -11.40 18.82
C ALA A 144 3.26 -10.74 19.27
N ASP A 145 2.71 -9.83 18.46
CA ASP A 145 1.52 -9.06 18.81
C ASP A 145 0.24 -9.66 18.25
N GLN A 146 -0.88 -9.45 18.95
CA GLN A 146 -2.22 -9.84 18.51
C GLN A 146 -2.89 -8.67 17.77
N ILE A 147 -2.45 -8.40 16.54
CA ILE A 147 -2.92 -7.26 15.73
C ILE A 147 -4.39 -7.39 15.34
N SER A 148 -4.92 -8.60 15.12
CA SER A 148 -6.26 -8.82 14.61
C SER A 148 -6.92 -10.07 15.21
N SER A 149 -8.22 -10.24 14.91
CA SER A 149 -8.95 -11.43 15.35
C SER A 149 -8.55 -12.69 14.58
N THR A 150 -8.67 -13.85 15.21
CA THR A 150 -8.41 -15.16 14.59
C THR A 150 -9.27 -15.38 13.34
N GLU A 151 -10.50 -14.86 13.33
CA GLU A 151 -11.41 -15.01 12.20
C GLU A 151 -10.94 -14.19 11.00
N LYS A 152 -10.60 -12.91 11.18
CA LYS A 152 -10.06 -12.05 10.13
C LYS A 152 -8.74 -12.64 9.59
N MET A 153 -7.86 -13.10 10.45
CA MET A 153 -6.62 -13.74 10.06
C MET A 153 -6.86 -15.00 9.21
N ARG A 154 -7.82 -15.85 9.60
CA ARG A 154 -8.19 -17.05 8.85
C ARG A 154 -8.71 -16.71 7.45
N GLN A 155 -9.54 -15.68 7.33
CA GLN A 155 -10.06 -15.23 6.05
C GLN A 155 -8.95 -14.70 5.16
N LEU A 156 -8.10 -13.82 5.66
CA LEU A 156 -7.00 -13.23 4.89
C LEU A 156 -6.02 -14.28 4.38
N ARG A 157 -5.66 -15.27 5.21
CA ARG A 157 -4.80 -16.39 4.81
C ARG A 157 -5.34 -17.11 3.58
N LYS A 158 -6.64 -17.41 3.55
CA LYS A 158 -7.28 -18.09 2.42
C LYS A 158 -7.23 -17.23 1.16
N GLU A 159 -7.64 -15.96 1.26
CA GLU A 159 -7.67 -15.07 0.11
C GLU A 159 -6.27 -14.82 -0.48
N LEU A 160 -5.23 -14.69 0.35
CA LEU A 160 -3.86 -14.52 -0.11
C LEU A 160 -3.27 -15.82 -0.66
N ALA A 161 -3.58 -16.98 -0.05
CA ALA A 161 -3.16 -18.28 -0.56
C ALA A 161 -3.71 -18.55 -1.97
N GLU A 162 -4.97 -18.23 -2.21
CA GLU A 162 -5.60 -18.37 -3.51
C GLU A 162 -5.00 -17.39 -4.54
N MET A 163 -4.82 -16.14 -4.16
CA MET A 163 -4.29 -15.10 -5.05
C MET A 163 -2.86 -15.39 -5.49
N HIS A 164 -1.99 -15.73 -4.54
CA HIS A 164 -0.58 -16.02 -4.83
C HIS A 164 -0.34 -17.45 -5.29
N LYS A 165 -1.35 -18.34 -5.19
CA LYS A 165 -1.22 -19.80 -5.39
C LYS A 165 -0.15 -20.40 -4.51
N ASP A 166 -0.11 -19.96 -3.24
CA ASP A 166 0.92 -20.32 -2.28
C ASP A 166 0.31 -20.74 -0.93
N HIS A 167 0.39 -22.03 -0.64
CA HIS A 167 -0.19 -22.62 0.57
C HIS A 167 0.52 -22.20 1.88
N ARG A 168 1.71 -21.60 1.82
CA ARG A 168 2.42 -21.14 3.01
C ARG A 168 1.62 -20.13 3.83
N PHE A 169 0.75 -19.35 3.20
CA PHE A 169 -0.16 -18.46 3.93
C PHE A 169 -1.06 -19.18 4.91
N LEU A 170 -1.50 -20.41 4.60
CA LEU A 170 -2.36 -21.18 5.49
C LEU A 170 -1.65 -21.63 6.78
N LEU A 171 -0.32 -21.64 6.77
CA LEU A 171 0.52 -22.04 7.91
C LEU A 171 0.90 -20.85 8.82
N CYS A 172 0.61 -19.60 8.41
CA CYS A 172 0.91 -18.44 9.24
C CYS A 172 0.05 -18.42 10.51
N HIS A 173 0.66 -18.08 11.65
CA HIS A 173 0.01 -18.06 12.96
C HIS A 173 -0.30 -16.66 13.47
N SER A 174 0.26 -15.61 12.85
CA SER A 174 0.03 -14.22 13.20
C SER A 174 -0.18 -13.34 11.97
N MET A 175 -0.75 -12.15 12.16
CA MET A 175 -0.84 -11.14 11.08
C MET A 175 0.54 -10.66 10.66
N GLY A 176 1.50 -10.62 11.57
CA GLY A 176 2.90 -10.33 11.26
C GLY A 176 3.46 -11.33 10.24
N GLU A 177 3.30 -12.64 10.48
CA GLU A 177 3.75 -13.67 9.54
C GLU A 177 3.09 -13.55 8.17
N ILE A 178 1.76 -13.32 8.13
CA ILE A 178 1.02 -13.11 6.88
C ILE A 178 1.57 -11.92 6.12
N THR A 179 1.80 -10.80 6.81
CA THR A 179 2.29 -9.57 6.19
C THR A 179 3.68 -9.75 5.61
N PHE A 180 4.60 -10.35 6.37
CA PHE A 180 5.96 -10.56 5.88
C PHE A 180 6.04 -11.61 4.77
N LEU A 181 5.18 -12.63 4.79
CA LEU A 181 5.07 -13.57 3.67
C LEU A 181 4.52 -12.87 2.42
N ASN A 182 3.50 -11.99 2.57
CA ASN A 182 2.98 -11.18 1.46
C ASN A 182 4.05 -10.27 0.85
N ILE A 183 4.83 -9.58 1.69
CA ILE A 183 5.97 -8.76 1.24
C ILE A 183 6.97 -9.61 0.46
N THR A 184 7.35 -10.76 1.01
CA THR A 184 8.33 -11.68 0.41
C THR A 184 7.92 -12.14 -0.97
N ILE A 185 6.69 -12.66 -1.09
CA ILE A 185 6.18 -13.19 -2.36
C ILE A 185 5.97 -12.07 -3.37
N THR A 186 5.33 -10.97 -2.96
CA THR A 186 4.99 -9.88 -3.88
C THR A 186 6.24 -9.16 -4.41
N LEU A 187 7.28 -9.03 -3.59
CA LEU A 187 8.55 -8.42 -4.02
C LEU A 187 9.52 -9.41 -4.67
N GLY A 188 9.19 -10.71 -4.74
CA GLY A 188 10.07 -11.73 -5.31
C GLY A 188 11.39 -11.82 -4.54
N LEU A 189 11.34 -11.93 -3.21
CA LEU A 189 12.50 -12.15 -2.37
C LEU A 189 12.79 -13.64 -2.34
N GLU A 190 13.80 -14.10 -3.08
CA GLU A 190 14.06 -15.53 -3.30
C GLU A 190 14.66 -16.23 -2.07
N ASP A 191 15.40 -15.51 -1.27
CA ASP A 191 16.01 -16.05 -0.04
C ASP A 191 15.45 -15.33 1.19
N VAL A 192 14.38 -15.90 1.71
CA VAL A 192 13.71 -15.41 2.92
C VAL A 192 14.67 -15.39 4.12
N ALA A 193 15.59 -16.35 4.19
CA ALA A 193 16.55 -16.47 5.28
C ALA A 193 17.57 -15.30 5.29
N ALA A 194 17.94 -14.78 4.11
CA ALA A 194 18.85 -13.64 3.99
C ALA A 194 18.22 -12.30 4.40
N TYR A 195 16.88 -12.24 4.50
CA TYR A 195 16.13 -11.04 4.88
C TYR A 195 15.50 -11.16 6.28
N TYR A 196 15.62 -12.31 6.91
CA TYR A 196 15.10 -12.64 8.23
C TYR A 196 16.17 -13.30 9.09
#